data_de68162af433ec26e787935131526246
#
_entry.id   de68162af433ec26e787935131526246
#
_cell.length_a   1.000
_cell.length_b   1.000
_cell.length_c   1.000
_cell.angle_alpha   90.00
_cell.angle_beta   90.00
_cell.angle_gamma   90.00
#
_symmetry.space_group_name_H-M   'P 1'
#
loop_
_entity.id
_entity.type
_entity.pdbx_description
1 polymer ?
#
loop_
_entity_poly.entity_id
_entity_poly.type
_entity_poly.pdbx_seq_one_letter_code
_entity_poly.pdbx_strand_id
1 'polypeptide(L)'
;MSTSTMQRTFPRITDKGLDELRQRIGVKIGVTAEPWCHEATRDNIRHYAHGIGDDNPLWCVPEYAAKTQYGDVIALPSFLFATSRIISGYVGGLPGIHAMWSGADWTWHKVVRRNDAISTEAWLKDIVLHDTRFAGRAVQQI
;
A
#
# COMPACT_ATOMS: atom_id res chain seq x y z
N MET A 1 44.59 -13.17 22.56
CA MET A 1 43.82 -12.57 21.44
C MET A 1 42.44 -12.24 21.96
N SER A 2 42.18 -10.97 22.25
CA SER A 2 40.89 -10.53 22.79
C SER A 2 39.90 -10.39 21.62
N THR A 3 38.90 -11.25 21.54
CA THR A 3 37.78 -11.15 20.59
C THR A 3 36.88 -10.02 21.08
N SER A 4 37.06 -8.83 20.55
CA SER A 4 36.10 -7.73 20.73
C SER A 4 34.77 -8.13 20.09
N THR A 5 33.81 -8.48 20.92
CA THR A 5 32.44 -8.71 20.48
C THR A 5 31.85 -7.35 20.09
N MET A 6 31.78 -7.09 18.79
CA MET A 6 31.14 -5.90 18.26
C MET A 6 29.65 -5.93 18.68
N GLN A 7 29.32 -5.13 19.68
CA GLN A 7 27.94 -4.99 20.15
C GLN A 7 27.13 -4.29 19.05
N ARG A 8 26.32 -5.06 18.32
CA ARG A 8 25.42 -4.51 17.29
C ARG A 8 24.35 -3.67 17.97
N THR A 9 24.45 -2.35 17.81
CA THR A 9 23.38 -1.44 18.20
C THR A 9 22.34 -1.41 17.08
N PHE A 10 21.12 -1.85 17.39
CA PHE A 10 20.01 -1.76 16.45
C PHE A 10 19.39 -0.35 16.50
N PRO A 11 18.95 0.19 15.35
CA PRO A 11 18.23 1.46 15.33
C PRO A 11 16.99 1.40 16.22
N ARG A 12 16.69 2.52 16.87
CA ARG A 12 15.53 2.65 17.75
C ARG A 12 14.70 3.86 17.35
N ILE A 13 13.41 3.81 17.64
CA ILE A 13 12.52 4.95 17.47
C ILE A 13 12.86 6.00 18.51
N THR A 14 13.40 7.15 18.06
CA THR A 14 13.79 8.28 18.90
C THR A 14 12.73 9.37 18.87
N ASP A 15 12.69 10.21 19.91
CA ASP A 15 11.75 11.35 19.96
C ASP A 15 12.04 12.32 18.81
N LYS A 16 13.30 12.59 18.47
CA LYS A 16 13.68 13.39 17.30
C LYS A 16 13.09 12.81 15.99
N GLY A 17 13.23 11.50 15.77
CA GLY A 17 12.66 10.85 14.59
C GLY A 17 11.14 10.95 14.54
N LEU A 18 10.49 10.87 15.70
CA LEU A 18 9.03 11.06 15.78
C LEU A 18 8.62 12.49 15.44
N ASP A 19 9.36 13.49 15.90
CA ASP A 19 9.07 14.89 15.58
C ASP A 19 9.28 15.17 14.08
N GLU A 20 10.33 14.64 13.47
CA GLU A 20 10.54 14.70 12.03
C GLU A 20 9.40 14.01 11.25
N LEU A 21 8.89 12.89 11.76
CA LEU A 21 7.77 12.18 11.15
C LEU A 21 6.46 12.99 11.28
N ARG A 22 6.20 13.60 12.44
CA ARG A 22 5.04 14.48 12.67
C ARG A 22 4.99 15.67 11.72
N GLN A 23 6.14 16.26 11.39
CA GLN A 23 6.21 17.37 10.42
C GLN A 23 5.76 16.97 9.02
N ARG A 24 5.68 15.68 8.72
CA ARG A 24 5.22 15.15 7.43
C ARG A 24 3.71 14.93 7.36
N ILE A 25 2.99 15.07 8.48
CA ILE A 25 1.54 14.92 8.51
C ILE A 25 0.90 16.01 7.63
N GLY A 26 0.01 15.58 6.73
CA GLY A 26 -0.67 16.45 5.78
C GLY A 26 0.17 16.87 4.57
N VAL A 27 1.45 16.52 4.52
CA VAL A 27 2.31 16.83 3.37
C VAL A 27 2.14 15.74 2.31
N LYS A 28 1.82 16.16 1.08
CA LYS A 28 1.68 15.22 -0.05
C LYS A 28 3.00 14.48 -0.29
N ILE A 29 2.92 13.18 -0.36
CA ILE A 29 4.08 12.34 -0.62
C ILE A 29 4.45 12.46 -2.10
N GLY A 30 5.66 12.93 -2.37
CA GLY A 30 6.21 12.95 -3.72
C GLY A 30 6.50 11.51 -4.19
N VAL A 31 5.80 11.08 -5.22
CA VAL A 31 6.06 9.78 -5.85
C VAL A 31 7.06 10.00 -6.96
N THR A 32 8.28 9.56 -6.75
CA THR A 32 9.34 9.62 -7.76
C THR A 32 9.40 8.37 -8.63
N ALA A 33 8.77 7.27 -8.17
CA ALA A 33 8.72 6.02 -8.92
C ALA A 33 7.46 5.97 -9.78
N GLU A 34 7.62 5.51 -11.01
CA GLU A 34 6.51 5.24 -11.91
C GLU A 34 5.53 4.25 -11.29
N PRO A 35 4.21 4.46 -11.43
CA PRO A 35 3.22 3.48 -11.02
C PRO A 35 3.44 2.14 -11.70
N TRP A 36 3.14 1.06 -11.01
CA TRP A 36 3.21 -0.28 -11.59
C TRP A 36 2.17 -0.50 -12.68
N CYS A 37 1.05 0.20 -12.58
CA CYS A 37 -0.06 0.10 -13.50
C CYS A 37 -0.80 1.44 -13.55
N HIS A 38 -0.83 2.07 -14.73
CA HIS A 38 -1.53 3.34 -14.98
C HIS A 38 -2.97 3.15 -15.41
N GLU A 39 -3.32 1.96 -15.88
CA GLU A 39 -4.60 1.69 -16.51
C GLU A 39 -5.12 0.31 -16.12
N ALA A 40 -6.41 0.23 -15.82
CA ALA A 40 -7.09 -1.02 -15.53
C ALA A 40 -7.39 -1.80 -16.84
N THR A 41 -6.37 -2.19 -17.59
CA THR A 41 -6.56 -3.00 -18.79
C THR A 41 -7.17 -4.36 -18.44
N ARG A 42 -7.84 -4.99 -19.41
CA ARG A 42 -8.37 -6.34 -19.24
C ARG A 42 -7.33 -7.32 -18.72
N ASP A 43 -6.13 -7.27 -19.28
CA ASP A 43 -5.08 -8.21 -18.90
C ASP A 43 -4.53 -7.91 -17.51
N ASN A 44 -4.37 -6.65 -17.14
CA ASN A 44 -3.95 -6.28 -15.78
C ASN A 44 -4.95 -6.74 -14.74
N ILE A 45 -6.26 -6.54 -14.97
CA ILE A 45 -7.34 -6.99 -14.10
C ILE A 45 -7.29 -8.51 -13.95
N ARG A 46 -7.26 -9.23 -15.06
CA ARG A 46 -7.26 -10.70 -15.09
C ARG A 46 -6.01 -11.29 -14.45
N HIS A 47 -4.82 -10.76 -14.76
CA HIS A 47 -3.57 -11.25 -14.19
C HIS A 47 -3.51 -11.03 -12.68
N TYR A 48 -3.99 -9.89 -12.21
CA TYR A 48 -4.07 -9.63 -10.77
C TYR A 48 -5.03 -10.61 -10.08
N ALA A 49 -6.23 -10.81 -10.65
CA ALA A 49 -7.22 -11.74 -10.12
C ALA A 49 -6.65 -13.17 -10.00
N HIS A 50 -6.06 -13.68 -11.08
CA HIS A 50 -5.42 -14.99 -11.07
C HIS A 50 -4.24 -15.06 -10.09
N GLY A 51 -3.47 -13.97 -9.95
CA GLY A 51 -2.32 -13.90 -9.04
C GLY A 51 -2.71 -14.05 -7.56
N ILE A 52 -3.94 -13.66 -7.20
CA ILE A 52 -4.48 -13.84 -5.84
C ILE A 52 -5.42 -15.04 -5.71
N GLY A 53 -5.54 -15.86 -6.76
CA GLY A 53 -6.39 -17.05 -6.78
C GLY A 53 -7.89 -16.79 -6.95
N ASP A 54 -8.26 -15.64 -7.51
CA ASP A 54 -9.66 -15.27 -7.75
C ASP A 54 -9.99 -15.41 -9.25
N ASP A 55 -10.84 -16.36 -9.58
CA ASP A 55 -11.29 -16.68 -10.94
C ASP A 55 -12.73 -16.24 -11.22
N ASN A 56 -13.29 -15.36 -10.42
CA ASN A 56 -14.66 -14.88 -10.59
C ASN A 56 -14.86 -14.32 -12.01
N PRO A 57 -15.90 -14.82 -12.73
CA PRO A 57 -16.14 -14.46 -14.13
C PRO A 57 -16.45 -12.98 -14.35
N LEU A 58 -16.82 -12.23 -13.32
CA LEU A 58 -17.11 -10.80 -13.43
C LEU A 58 -15.89 -9.99 -13.91
N TRP A 59 -14.68 -10.38 -13.51
CA TRP A 59 -13.43 -9.72 -13.93
C TRP A 59 -12.55 -10.58 -14.83
N CYS A 60 -12.87 -11.88 -14.97
CA CYS A 60 -12.06 -12.78 -15.80
C CYS A 60 -12.69 -13.08 -17.16
N VAL A 61 -14.04 -13.05 -17.30
CA VAL A 61 -14.77 -13.51 -18.49
C VAL A 61 -15.64 -12.39 -19.07
N PRO A 62 -15.21 -11.72 -20.16
CA PRO A 62 -15.96 -10.60 -20.76
C PRO A 62 -17.39 -10.94 -21.16
N GLU A 63 -17.62 -12.14 -21.70
CA GLU A 63 -18.94 -12.59 -22.15
C GLU A 63 -19.93 -12.77 -20.98
N TYR A 64 -19.41 -13.07 -19.80
CA TYR A 64 -20.19 -13.09 -18.57
C TYR A 64 -20.46 -11.67 -18.07
N ALA A 65 -19.40 -10.86 -17.96
CA ALA A 65 -19.47 -9.49 -17.46
C ALA A 65 -20.41 -8.61 -18.29
N ALA A 66 -20.43 -8.79 -19.62
CA ALA A 66 -21.34 -8.09 -20.54
C ALA A 66 -22.83 -8.32 -20.26
N LYS A 67 -23.19 -9.43 -19.61
CA LYS A 67 -24.58 -9.77 -19.23
C LYS A 67 -24.97 -9.24 -17.85
N THR A 68 -24.04 -8.64 -17.13
CA THR A 68 -24.29 -8.06 -15.81
C THR A 68 -24.68 -6.58 -15.90
N GLN A 69 -25.10 -6.01 -14.79
CA GLN A 69 -25.38 -4.56 -14.70
C GLN A 69 -24.19 -3.68 -15.06
N TYR A 70 -22.97 -4.21 -15.08
CA TYR A 70 -21.76 -3.46 -15.39
C TYR A 70 -21.50 -3.35 -16.89
N GLY A 71 -22.02 -4.29 -17.70
CA GLY A 71 -21.92 -4.30 -19.16
C GLY A 71 -20.55 -4.66 -19.72
N ASP A 72 -19.55 -4.80 -18.87
CA ASP A 72 -18.16 -5.18 -19.19
C ASP A 72 -17.44 -5.64 -17.92
N VAL A 73 -16.20 -6.13 -18.06
CA VAL A 73 -15.36 -6.46 -16.91
C VAL A 73 -15.08 -5.22 -16.08
N ILE A 74 -15.08 -5.42 -14.79
CA ILE A 74 -14.64 -4.42 -13.80
C ILE A 74 -13.44 -4.98 -13.04
N ALA A 75 -12.64 -4.10 -12.45
CA ALA A 75 -11.59 -4.54 -11.55
C ALA A 75 -12.18 -4.97 -10.21
N LEU A 76 -11.63 -6.04 -9.65
CA LEU A 76 -11.98 -6.48 -8.30
C LEU A 76 -11.55 -5.41 -7.27
N PRO A 77 -12.20 -5.32 -6.12
CA PRO A 77 -11.97 -4.23 -5.17
C PRO A 77 -10.50 -4.05 -4.74
N SER A 78 -9.76 -5.14 -4.59
CA SER A 78 -8.35 -5.11 -4.20
C SER A 78 -7.37 -4.80 -5.34
N PHE A 79 -7.84 -4.66 -6.58
CA PHE A 79 -6.99 -4.40 -7.75
C PHE A 79 -6.10 -3.16 -7.58
N LEU A 80 -6.57 -2.16 -6.83
CA LEU A 80 -5.81 -0.93 -6.58
C LEU A 80 -4.47 -1.19 -5.89
N PHE A 81 -4.29 -2.30 -5.16
CA PHE A 81 -2.98 -2.70 -4.63
C PHE A 81 -1.93 -2.96 -5.71
N ALA A 82 -2.35 -3.32 -6.92
CA ALA A 82 -1.45 -3.54 -8.05
C ALA A 82 -1.05 -2.26 -8.77
N THR A 83 -1.64 -1.11 -8.45
CA THR A 83 -1.47 0.11 -9.24
C THR A 83 -0.30 0.96 -8.79
N SER A 84 -0.06 1.05 -7.50
CA SER A 84 0.98 1.92 -6.97
C SER A 84 1.54 1.39 -5.65
N ARG A 85 2.83 1.60 -5.47
CA ARG A 85 3.55 1.29 -4.23
C ARG A 85 3.02 2.06 -3.02
N ILE A 86 2.47 3.24 -3.24
CA ILE A 86 1.89 4.08 -2.18
C ILE A 86 0.69 3.39 -1.54
N ILE A 87 -0.17 2.77 -2.35
CA ILE A 87 -1.37 2.06 -1.87
C ILE A 87 -0.99 0.88 -0.99
N SER A 88 0.17 0.27 -1.22
CA SER A 88 0.71 -0.78 -0.35
C SER A 88 1.41 -0.24 0.92
N GLY A 89 1.22 1.00 1.27
CA GLY A 89 1.64 1.56 2.56
C GLY A 89 3.09 2.05 2.64
N TYR A 90 3.77 2.22 1.50
CA TYR A 90 5.12 2.79 1.52
C TYR A 90 5.08 4.32 1.58
N VAL A 91 5.11 4.87 2.76
CA VAL A 91 5.11 6.32 3.01
C VAL A 91 6.46 6.85 3.51
N GLY A 92 7.52 6.06 3.38
CA GLY A 92 8.83 6.36 3.97
C GLY A 92 8.76 6.28 5.50
N GLY A 93 9.49 5.36 6.06
CA GLY A 93 9.53 5.13 7.50
C GLY A 93 10.63 5.94 8.19
N LEU A 94 10.88 5.60 9.42
CA LEU A 94 12.05 6.04 10.18
C LEU A 94 13.29 5.28 9.70
N PRO A 95 14.44 5.95 9.51
CA PRO A 95 15.65 5.29 9.05
C PRO A 95 16.06 4.11 9.93
N GLY A 96 16.31 2.97 9.31
CA GLY A 96 16.73 1.74 9.98
C GLY A 96 15.61 1.00 10.74
N ILE A 97 14.39 1.50 10.73
CA ILE A 97 13.23 0.84 11.34
C ILE A 97 12.45 0.07 10.25
N HIS A 98 12.18 -1.20 10.54
CA HIS A 98 11.41 -2.03 9.63
C HIS A 98 9.92 -1.64 9.67
N ALA A 99 9.34 -1.45 8.49
CA ALA A 99 7.91 -1.19 8.34
C ALA A 99 7.17 -2.47 7.98
N MET A 100 6.02 -2.69 8.59
CA MET A 100 5.12 -3.80 8.32
C MET A 100 3.74 -3.26 8.01
N TRP A 101 3.09 -3.86 7.01
CA TRP A 101 1.68 -3.59 6.73
C TRP A 101 0.80 -4.11 7.86
N SER A 102 -0.06 -3.27 8.42
CA SER A 102 -0.97 -3.64 9.51
C SER A 102 -2.43 -3.72 9.11
N GLY A 103 -2.80 -3.11 7.98
CA GLY A 103 -4.17 -3.12 7.50
C GLY A 103 -4.50 -1.92 6.63
N ALA A 104 -5.74 -1.84 6.16
CA ALA A 104 -6.29 -0.71 5.44
C ALA A 104 -7.81 -0.63 5.63
N ASP A 105 -8.30 0.61 5.70
CA ASP A 105 -9.72 0.93 5.62
C ASP A 105 -10.02 1.50 4.24
N TRP A 106 -11.00 0.93 3.53
CA TRP A 106 -11.32 1.30 2.16
C TRP A 106 -12.72 1.88 2.04
N THR A 107 -12.84 2.92 1.23
CA THR A 107 -14.13 3.44 0.79
C THR A 107 -14.15 3.50 -0.72
N TRP A 108 -15.03 2.73 -1.34
CA TRP A 108 -15.22 2.73 -2.79
C TRP A 108 -16.38 3.66 -3.16
N HIS A 109 -16.10 4.69 -3.94
CA HIS A 109 -17.11 5.61 -4.44
C HIS A 109 -17.67 5.17 -5.79
N LYS A 110 -16.92 4.38 -6.55
CA LYS A 110 -17.31 3.77 -7.82
C LYS A 110 -16.47 2.54 -8.10
N VAL A 111 -16.96 1.67 -8.98
CA VAL A 111 -16.18 0.55 -9.51
C VAL A 111 -15.12 1.06 -10.46
N VAL A 112 -13.97 0.40 -10.48
CA VAL A 112 -12.93 0.63 -11.50
C VAL A 112 -13.31 -0.20 -12.73
N ARG A 113 -13.53 0.47 -13.85
CA ARG A 113 -13.91 -0.16 -15.12
C ARG A 113 -12.69 -0.50 -15.96
N ARG A 114 -12.86 -1.39 -16.89
CA ARG A 114 -11.83 -1.65 -17.90
C ARG A 114 -11.42 -0.35 -18.61
N ASN A 115 -10.12 -0.18 -18.76
CA ASN A 115 -9.45 0.97 -19.37
C ASN A 115 -9.58 2.29 -18.57
N ASP A 116 -10.06 2.25 -17.33
CA ASP A 116 -9.96 3.42 -16.47
C ASP A 116 -8.48 3.73 -16.19
N ALA A 117 -8.12 5.00 -16.37
CA ALA A 117 -6.82 5.51 -15.95
C ALA A 117 -6.82 5.73 -14.42
N ILE A 118 -5.72 5.34 -13.78
CA ILE A 118 -5.58 5.38 -12.33
C ILE A 118 -4.42 6.29 -11.95
N SER A 119 -4.70 7.26 -11.12
CA SER A 119 -3.70 8.09 -10.46
C SER A 119 -3.84 7.97 -8.94
N THR A 120 -2.72 8.09 -8.23
CA THR A 120 -2.68 7.92 -6.78
C THR A 120 -2.06 9.13 -6.13
N GLU A 121 -2.70 9.62 -5.08
CA GLU A 121 -2.16 10.62 -4.18
C GLU A 121 -2.13 10.07 -2.76
N ALA A 122 -1.11 10.44 -1.99
CA ALA A 122 -1.00 9.99 -0.61
C ALA A 122 -0.35 11.06 0.28
N TRP A 123 -0.72 11.02 1.54
CA TRP A 123 -0.11 11.81 2.61
C TRP A 123 -0.20 11.03 3.92
N LEU A 124 0.70 11.31 4.82
CA LEU A 124 0.61 10.83 6.19
C LEU A 124 -0.52 11.58 6.90
N LYS A 125 -1.53 10.87 7.36
CA LYS A 125 -2.68 11.46 8.04
C LYS A 125 -2.42 11.66 9.53
N ASP A 126 -1.82 10.65 10.17
CA ASP A 126 -1.57 10.64 11.60
C ASP A 126 -0.51 9.60 11.97
N ILE A 127 0.00 9.68 13.19
CA ILE A 127 0.86 8.67 13.79
C ILE A 127 0.38 8.32 15.20
N VAL A 128 0.35 7.04 15.51
CA VAL A 128 0.01 6.52 16.84
C VAL A 128 1.19 5.76 17.41
N LEU A 129 1.55 6.06 18.66
CA LEU A 129 2.61 5.38 19.38
C LEU A 129 2.03 4.21 20.17
N HIS A 130 2.73 3.09 20.11
CA HIS A 130 2.41 1.90 20.88
C HIS A 130 3.64 1.44 21.66
N ASP A 131 3.47 1.13 22.94
CA ASP A 131 4.49 0.42 23.70
C ASP A 131 4.37 -1.07 23.41
N THR A 132 5.50 -1.69 23.09
CA THR A 132 5.57 -3.10 22.76
C THR A 132 6.55 -3.83 23.65
N ARG A 133 6.24 -5.07 24.03
CA ARG A 133 7.16 -5.90 24.84
C ARG A 133 8.43 -6.28 24.08
N PHE A 134 8.34 -6.40 22.74
CA PHE A 134 9.46 -6.89 21.91
C PHE A 134 10.42 -5.77 21.52
N ALA A 135 9.91 -4.62 21.07
CA ALA A 135 10.72 -3.56 20.48
C ALA A 135 10.77 -2.28 21.33
N GLY A 136 10.10 -2.24 22.47
CA GLY A 136 9.89 -1.05 23.26
C GLY A 136 8.81 -0.16 22.63
N ARG A 137 9.15 0.58 21.57
CA ARG A 137 8.21 1.45 20.85
C ARG A 137 7.90 0.93 19.46
N ALA A 138 6.64 1.07 19.04
CA ALA A 138 6.20 0.95 17.67
C ALA A 138 5.43 2.20 17.26
N VAL A 139 5.50 2.56 15.97
CA VAL A 139 4.77 3.70 15.39
C VAL A 139 3.85 3.17 14.32
N GLN A 140 2.56 3.36 14.50
CA GLN A 140 1.57 3.16 13.45
C GLN A 140 1.45 4.47 12.66
N GLN A 141 1.70 4.41 11.37
CA GLN A 141 1.47 5.49 10.42
C GLN A 141 0.10 5.25 9.76
N ILE A 142 -0.73 6.30 9.70
CA ILE A 142 -2.07 6.28 9.12
C ILE A 142 -2.11 7.20 7.89
#